data_245982b27219b81aed7f8133d6a10aff
#
_entry.id   245982b27219b81aed7f8133d6a10aff
#
_cell.length_a   1.000
_cell.length_b   1.000
_cell.length_c   1.000
_cell.angle_alpha   90.00
_cell.angle_beta   90.00
_cell.angle_gamma   90.00
#
_symmetry.space_group_name_H-M   'P 1'
#
loop_
_entity.id
_entity.type
_entity.pdbx_description
1 polymer ?
#
loop_
_entity_poly.entity_id
_entity_poly.type
_entity_poly.pdbx_seq_one_letter_code
_entity_poly.pdbx_strand_id
1 'polypeptide(L)'
;SSEKLKSKARGKKFADEVLTLLIFGLLTIVLIVEIFTPYVVYLIAPGFIDNGNKFDLAVDLTRITFPFLAFVSLSSFFAGILNTENKFAAAAAAPIFLNLILIFSFIISYYFKLDYALNLSYGVSISGLIQLIFLIFFASKYYQPSLVLKKKIRQKVQFFLKKLLPSIFSSGVIQISILVGTIIASFQSGAVSYLYYADRVYQI
;
A
#
# COMPACT_ATOMS: atom_id res chain seq x y z
N SER A 1 37.99 3.22 -9.82
CA SER A 1 37.04 2.23 -10.37
C SER A 1 36.72 1.09 -9.40
N SER A 2 37.69 0.50 -8.68
CA SER A 2 37.42 -0.59 -7.72
C SER A 2 36.59 -0.16 -6.50
N GLU A 3 36.75 1.05 -6.01
CA GLU A 3 35.93 1.60 -4.88
C GLU A 3 34.48 1.83 -5.27
N LYS A 4 34.21 2.34 -6.47
CA LYS A 4 32.83 2.48 -6.98
C LYS A 4 32.12 1.13 -7.09
N LEU A 5 32.80 0.10 -7.56
CA LEU A 5 32.28 -1.26 -7.66
C LEU A 5 31.96 -1.85 -6.27
N LYS A 6 32.88 -1.67 -5.30
CA LYS A 6 32.65 -2.10 -3.89
C LYS A 6 31.50 -1.34 -3.22
N SER A 7 31.34 -0.06 -3.53
CA SER A 7 30.23 0.75 -3.03
C SER A 7 28.89 0.27 -3.60
N LYS A 8 28.82 0.04 -4.92
CA LYS A 8 27.61 -0.46 -5.60
C LYS A 8 27.20 -1.86 -5.10
N ALA A 9 28.18 -2.77 -4.93
CA ALA A 9 27.91 -4.11 -4.37
C ALA A 9 27.41 -4.06 -2.92
N ARG A 10 27.91 -3.12 -2.09
CA ARG A 10 27.41 -2.90 -0.72
C ARG A 10 26.00 -2.33 -0.72
N GLY A 11 25.68 -1.39 -1.63
CA GLY A 11 24.36 -0.83 -1.81
C GLY A 11 23.33 -1.91 -2.22
N LYS A 12 23.68 -2.74 -3.22
CA LYS A 12 22.84 -3.86 -3.64
C LYS A 12 22.51 -4.81 -2.48
N LYS A 13 23.53 -5.24 -1.73
CA LYS A 13 23.31 -6.13 -0.58
C LYS A 13 22.42 -5.52 0.51
N PHE A 14 22.49 -4.22 0.71
CA PHE A 14 21.59 -3.50 1.63
C PHE A 14 20.16 -3.49 1.09
N ALA A 15 19.97 -3.16 -0.19
CA ALA A 15 18.65 -3.15 -0.84
C ALA A 15 18.01 -4.55 -0.83
N ASP A 16 18.77 -5.61 -1.12
CA ASP A 16 18.30 -7.00 -1.08
C ASP A 16 17.80 -7.40 0.33
N GLU A 17 18.51 -7.03 1.39
CA GLU A 17 18.12 -7.31 2.77
C GLU A 17 16.86 -6.52 3.15
N VAL A 18 16.77 -5.23 2.79
CA VAL A 18 15.58 -4.40 3.05
C VAL A 18 14.37 -4.92 2.28
N LEU A 19 14.54 -5.25 0.98
CA LEU A 19 13.46 -5.82 0.17
C LEU A 19 12.94 -7.14 0.76
N THR A 20 13.85 -8.01 1.17
CA THR A 20 13.49 -9.30 1.78
C THR A 20 12.66 -9.10 3.04
N LEU A 21 13.10 -8.21 3.95
CA LEU A 21 12.35 -7.90 5.17
C LEU A 21 10.98 -7.26 4.85
N LEU A 22 10.94 -6.38 3.86
CA LEU A 22 9.71 -5.73 3.42
C LEU A 22 8.71 -6.75 2.87
N ILE A 23 9.14 -7.67 2.00
CA ILE A 23 8.27 -8.72 1.45
C ILE A 23 7.71 -9.60 2.57
N PHE A 24 8.56 -10.14 3.44
CA PHE A 24 8.09 -11.00 4.53
C PHE A 24 7.20 -10.26 5.52
N GLY A 25 7.55 -9.01 5.88
CA GLY A 25 6.72 -8.18 6.76
C GLY A 25 5.36 -7.89 6.14
N LEU A 26 5.31 -7.48 4.87
CA LEU A 26 4.05 -7.21 4.16
C LEU A 26 3.20 -8.47 4.00
N LEU A 27 3.79 -9.59 3.59
CA LEU A 27 3.05 -10.85 3.50
C LEU A 27 2.47 -11.27 4.85
N THR A 28 3.24 -11.14 5.92
CA THR A 28 2.75 -11.44 7.28
C THR A 28 1.58 -10.54 7.66
N ILE A 29 1.69 -9.22 7.42
CA ILE A 29 0.62 -8.27 7.71
C ILE A 29 -0.62 -8.57 6.87
N VAL A 30 -0.46 -8.79 5.56
CA VAL A 30 -1.59 -9.11 4.68
C VAL A 30 -2.27 -10.39 5.13
N LEU A 31 -1.54 -11.46 5.40
CA LEU A 31 -2.13 -12.72 5.88
C LEU A 31 -2.87 -12.56 7.20
N ILE A 32 -2.31 -11.83 8.17
CA ILE A 32 -2.97 -11.57 9.45
C ILE A 32 -4.27 -10.80 9.21
N VAL A 33 -4.22 -9.72 8.42
CA VAL A 33 -5.42 -8.91 8.19
C VAL A 33 -6.47 -9.66 7.37
N GLU A 34 -6.09 -10.45 6.36
CA GLU A 34 -7.03 -11.30 5.60
C GLU A 34 -7.78 -12.30 6.49
N ILE A 35 -7.07 -12.94 7.43
CA ILE A 35 -7.67 -13.87 8.39
C ILE A 35 -8.59 -13.13 9.36
N PHE A 36 -8.16 -11.98 9.85
CA PHE A 36 -8.84 -11.20 10.89
C PHE A 36 -9.64 -10.00 10.34
N THR A 37 -9.94 -9.96 9.03
CA THR A 37 -10.65 -8.84 8.39
C THR A 37 -11.94 -8.43 9.13
N PRO A 38 -12.82 -9.34 9.58
CA PRO A 38 -14.02 -8.93 10.32
C PRO A 38 -13.70 -8.13 11.59
N TYR A 39 -12.66 -8.52 12.33
CA TYR A 39 -12.22 -7.80 13.53
C TYR A 39 -11.61 -6.44 13.18
N VAL A 40 -10.87 -6.36 12.08
CA VAL A 40 -10.29 -5.09 11.59
C VAL A 40 -11.41 -4.12 11.21
N VAL A 41 -12.40 -4.57 10.45
CA VAL A 41 -13.58 -3.76 10.08
C VAL A 41 -14.35 -3.34 11.32
N TYR A 42 -14.55 -4.24 12.29
CA TYR A 42 -15.18 -3.90 13.57
C TYR A 42 -14.45 -2.79 14.31
N LEU A 43 -13.12 -2.82 14.35
CA LEU A 43 -12.32 -1.79 15.02
C LEU A 43 -12.39 -0.43 14.32
N ILE A 44 -12.45 -0.42 12.98
CA ILE A 44 -12.43 0.80 12.17
C ILE A 44 -13.84 1.42 12.03
N ALA A 45 -14.87 0.58 11.94
CA ALA A 45 -16.25 1.01 11.69
C ALA A 45 -17.26 0.18 12.52
N PRO A 46 -17.23 0.27 13.86
CA PRO A 46 -18.08 -0.53 14.74
C PRO A 46 -19.58 -0.28 14.50
N GLY A 47 -19.97 0.92 14.08
CA GLY A 47 -21.37 1.23 13.78
C GLY A 47 -21.93 0.52 12.53
N PHE A 48 -21.11 -0.22 11.76
CA PHE A 48 -21.62 -1.01 10.64
C PHE A 48 -22.27 -2.33 11.09
N ILE A 49 -22.01 -2.78 12.32
CA ILE A 49 -22.61 -4.02 12.89
C ILE A 49 -24.12 -3.93 12.99
N ASP A 50 -24.67 -2.75 13.26
CA ASP A 50 -26.13 -2.55 13.35
C ASP A 50 -26.86 -2.87 12.03
N ASN A 51 -26.09 -2.95 10.92
CA ASN A 51 -26.56 -3.37 9.61
C ASN A 51 -25.65 -4.47 9.06
N GLY A 52 -26.01 -5.73 9.30
CA GLY A 52 -25.23 -6.90 8.92
C GLY A 52 -24.80 -6.90 7.45
N ASN A 53 -25.69 -6.59 6.52
CA ASN A 53 -25.38 -6.52 5.09
C ASN A 53 -24.26 -5.50 4.78
N LYS A 54 -24.28 -4.37 5.47
CA LYS A 54 -23.27 -3.32 5.32
C LYS A 54 -21.93 -3.74 5.89
N PHE A 55 -21.96 -4.45 7.02
CA PHE A 55 -20.74 -4.98 7.65
C PHE A 55 -20.08 -6.04 6.77
N ASP A 56 -20.87 -7.01 6.28
CA ASP A 56 -20.38 -8.09 5.42
C ASP A 56 -19.80 -7.54 4.12
N LEU A 57 -20.48 -6.58 3.49
CA LEU A 57 -19.97 -5.89 2.31
C LEU A 57 -18.63 -5.19 2.61
N ALA A 58 -18.53 -4.49 3.75
CA ALA A 58 -17.30 -3.81 4.14
C ALA A 58 -16.13 -4.81 4.36
N VAL A 59 -16.42 -5.99 4.93
CA VAL A 59 -15.44 -7.07 5.08
C VAL A 59 -14.96 -7.56 3.72
N ASP A 60 -15.88 -7.86 2.79
CA ASP A 60 -15.53 -8.36 1.47
C ASP A 60 -14.72 -7.34 0.65
N LEU A 61 -15.15 -6.07 0.65
CA LEU A 61 -14.43 -5.00 -0.04
C LEU A 61 -13.03 -4.77 0.56
N THR A 62 -12.90 -4.89 1.89
CA THR A 62 -11.60 -4.78 2.58
C THR A 62 -10.67 -5.92 2.16
N ARG A 63 -11.15 -7.17 2.14
CA ARG A 63 -10.35 -8.31 1.67
C ARG A 63 -9.84 -8.12 0.25
N ILE A 64 -10.71 -7.66 -0.65
CA ILE A 64 -10.34 -7.44 -2.05
C ILE A 64 -9.29 -6.32 -2.18
N THR A 65 -9.42 -5.25 -1.38
CA THR A 65 -8.55 -4.06 -1.53
C THR A 65 -7.28 -4.13 -0.70
N PHE A 66 -7.24 -4.90 0.40
CA PHE A 66 -6.10 -4.90 1.32
C PHE A 66 -4.76 -5.34 0.69
N PRO A 67 -4.70 -6.30 -0.25
CA PRO A 67 -3.47 -6.65 -0.97
C PRO A 67 -2.81 -5.46 -1.70
N PHE A 68 -3.59 -4.43 -2.08
CA PHE A 68 -3.06 -3.20 -2.66
C PHE A 68 -1.98 -2.55 -1.79
N LEU A 69 -2.12 -2.63 -0.46
CA LEU A 69 -1.12 -2.09 0.48
C LEU A 69 0.26 -2.73 0.26
N ALA A 70 0.31 -4.04 0.06
CA ALA A 70 1.57 -4.73 -0.22
C ALA A 70 2.16 -4.30 -1.56
N PHE A 71 1.33 -4.21 -2.60
CA PHE A 71 1.79 -3.81 -3.93
C PHE A 71 2.32 -2.38 -3.95
N VAL A 72 1.62 -1.42 -3.34
CA VAL A 72 2.06 -0.02 -3.32
C VAL A 72 3.29 0.19 -2.43
N SER A 73 3.41 -0.57 -1.34
CA SER A 73 4.60 -0.53 -0.48
C SER A 73 5.85 -1.06 -1.20
N LEU A 74 5.72 -2.17 -1.94
CA LEU A 74 6.80 -2.67 -2.79
C LEU A 74 7.11 -1.71 -3.95
N SER A 75 6.09 -1.12 -4.54
CA SER A 75 6.24 -0.08 -5.57
C SER A 75 7.06 1.11 -5.05
N SER A 76 6.80 1.55 -3.82
CA SER A 76 7.56 2.63 -3.17
C SER A 76 9.03 2.27 -2.97
N PHE A 77 9.34 1.02 -2.67
CA PHE A 77 10.72 0.54 -2.60
C PHE A 77 11.43 0.68 -3.97
N PHE A 78 10.81 0.20 -5.05
CA PHE A 78 11.40 0.30 -6.40
C PHE A 78 11.46 1.75 -6.89
N ALA A 79 10.48 2.58 -6.55
CA ALA A 79 10.53 4.02 -6.79
C ALA A 79 11.72 4.66 -6.07
N GLY A 80 12.00 4.25 -4.83
CA GLY A 80 13.20 4.66 -4.09
C GLY A 80 14.51 4.30 -4.82
N ILE A 81 14.62 3.09 -5.36
CA ILE A 81 15.76 2.67 -6.18
C ILE A 81 15.92 3.58 -7.42
N LEU A 82 14.83 3.84 -8.16
CA LEU A 82 14.83 4.72 -9.32
C LEU A 82 15.24 6.15 -8.97
N ASN A 83 14.79 6.65 -7.84
CA ASN A 83 15.16 7.98 -7.35
C ASN A 83 16.66 8.10 -7.02
N THR A 84 17.30 7.03 -6.50
CA THR A 84 18.76 7.02 -6.27
C THR A 84 19.56 7.06 -7.57
N GLU A 85 18.96 6.62 -8.67
CA GLU A 85 19.53 6.64 -10.02
C GLU A 85 19.07 7.88 -10.84
N ASN A 86 18.46 8.89 -10.19
CA ASN A 86 17.91 10.11 -10.79
C ASN A 86 16.85 9.84 -11.88
N LYS A 87 16.06 8.77 -11.73
CA LYS A 87 14.99 8.36 -12.66
C LYS A 87 13.61 8.66 -12.05
N PHE A 88 13.32 9.91 -11.78
CA PHE A 88 12.11 10.37 -11.09
C PHE A 88 10.82 10.18 -11.89
N ALA A 89 10.89 10.26 -13.22
CA ALA A 89 9.71 10.23 -14.08
C ALA A 89 8.89 8.94 -13.93
N ALA A 90 9.54 7.78 -13.88
CA ALA A 90 8.85 6.50 -13.70
C ALA A 90 8.20 6.39 -12.31
N ALA A 91 8.88 6.85 -11.26
CA ALA A 91 8.32 6.88 -9.91
C ALA A 91 7.09 7.81 -9.82
N ALA A 92 7.13 8.98 -10.45
CA ALA A 92 6.03 9.92 -10.50
C ALA A 92 4.85 9.45 -11.36
N ALA A 93 5.09 8.64 -12.39
CA ALA A 93 4.06 8.10 -13.27
C ALA A 93 3.24 6.95 -12.64
N ALA A 94 3.79 6.24 -11.66
CA ALA A 94 3.15 5.07 -11.08
C ALA A 94 1.71 5.32 -10.56
N PRO A 95 1.39 6.41 -9.83
CA PRO A 95 0.03 6.66 -9.35
C PRO A 95 -1.01 6.88 -10.46
N ILE A 96 -0.58 7.21 -11.68
CA ILE A 96 -1.50 7.40 -12.82
C ILE A 96 -2.27 6.11 -13.11
N PHE A 97 -1.64 4.95 -12.94
CA PHE A 97 -2.27 3.65 -13.17
C PHE A 97 -3.49 3.42 -12.27
N LEU A 98 -3.45 3.88 -11.01
CA LEU A 98 -4.61 3.77 -10.12
C LEU A 98 -5.82 4.49 -10.72
N ASN A 99 -5.64 5.75 -11.12
CA ASN A 99 -6.72 6.55 -11.66
C ASN A 99 -7.25 5.98 -12.99
N LEU A 100 -6.36 5.57 -13.90
CA LEU A 100 -6.75 4.99 -15.17
C LEU A 100 -7.56 3.70 -15.00
N ILE A 101 -7.10 2.81 -14.11
CA ILE A 101 -7.76 1.52 -13.88
C ILE A 101 -9.10 1.72 -13.19
N LEU A 102 -9.21 2.66 -12.24
CA LEU A 102 -10.49 2.98 -11.61
C LEU A 102 -11.49 3.55 -12.61
N ILE A 103 -11.06 4.45 -13.50
CA ILE A 103 -11.93 4.97 -14.58
C ILE A 103 -12.38 3.82 -15.48
N PHE A 104 -11.46 2.93 -15.86
CA PHE A 104 -11.78 1.78 -16.70
C PHE A 104 -12.72 0.79 -16.02
N SER A 105 -12.49 0.49 -14.73
CA SER A 105 -13.37 -0.35 -13.92
C SER A 105 -14.78 0.26 -13.80
N PHE A 106 -14.86 1.57 -13.64
CA PHE A 106 -16.14 2.28 -13.60
C PHE A 106 -16.91 2.15 -14.93
N ILE A 107 -16.21 2.37 -16.05
CA ILE A 107 -16.79 2.23 -17.41
C ILE A 107 -17.29 0.80 -17.63
N ILE A 108 -16.49 -0.21 -17.27
CA ILE A 108 -16.88 -1.62 -17.36
C ILE A 108 -18.15 -1.88 -16.53
N SER A 109 -18.19 -1.40 -15.28
CA SER A 109 -19.36 -1.58 -14.41
C SER A 109 -20.62 -0.98 -15.02
N TYR A 110 -20.49 0.18 -15.66
CA TYR A 110 -21.60 0.85 -16.33
C TYR A 110 -22.16 0.05 -17.50
N TYR A 111 -21.28 -0.42 -18.42
CA TYR A 111 -21.70 -1.13 -19.63
C TYR A 111 -22.21 -2.54 -19.33
N PHE A 112 -21.57 -3.26 -18.41
CA PHE A 112 -21.94 -4.64 -18.11
C PHE A 112 -22.91 -4.76 -16.90
N LYS A 113 -23.36 -3.63 -16.33
CA LYS A 113 -24.24 -3.56 -15.16
C LYS A 113 -23.73 -4.38 -13.98
N LEU A 114 -22.41 -4.33 -13.75
CA LEU A 114 -21.78 -4.99 -12.63
C LEU A 114 -21.92 -4.16 -11.34
N ASP A 115 -21.76 -4.81 -10.20
CA ASP A 115 -21.68 -4.10 -8.92
C ASP A 115 -20.46 -3.16 -8.91
N TYR A 116 -20.72 -1.86 -8.72
CA TYR A 116 -19.69 -0.84 -8.75
C TYR A 116 -18.68 -1.00 -7.61
N ALA A 117 -19.17 -1.33 -6.38
CA ALA A 117 -18.30 -1.42 -5.21
C ALA A 117 -17.30 -2.57 -5.37
N LEU A 118 -17.79 -3.74 -5.77
CA LEU A 118 -16.95 -4.91 -6.01
C LEU A 118 -15.96 -4.69 -7.16
N ASN A 119 -16.44 -4.19 -8.31
CA ASN A 119 -15.58 -4.03 -9.48
C ASN A 119 -14.50 -2.97 -9.27
N LEU A 120 -14.82 -1.85 -8.61
CA LEU A 120 -13.84 -0.83 -8.24
C LEU A 120 -12.82 -1.37 -7.22
N SER A 121 -13.23 -2.20 -6.28
CA SER A 121 -12.32 -2.83 -5.31
C SER A 121 -11.31 -3.75 -5.99
N TYR A 122 -11.74 -4.56 -6.97
CA TYR A 122 -10.81 -5.31 -7.83
C TYR A 122 -9.90 -4.37 -8.62
N GLY A 123 -10.45 -3.28 -9.16
CA GLY A 123 -9.68 -2.25 -9.85
C GLY A 123 -8.54 -1.68 -9.00
N VAL A 124 -8.79 -1.40 -7.72
CA VAL A 124 -7.76 -0.95 -6.77
C VAL A 124 -6.63 -1.97 -6.68
N SER A 125 -6.93 -3.23 -6.41
CA SER A 125 -5.89 -4.26 -6.23
C SER A 125 -5.11 -4.54 -7.52
N ILE A 126 -5.79 -4.60 -8.65
CA ILE A 126 -5.17 -4.76 -9.98
C ILE A 126 -4.25 -3.56 -10.27
N SER A 127 -4.67 -2.35 -9.95
CA SER A 127 -3.86 -1.15 -10.17
C SER A 127 -2.55 -1.18 -9.39
N GLY A 128 -2.59 -1.65 -8.13
CA GLY A 128 -1.39 -1.82 -7.31
C GLY A 128 -0.40 -2.82 -7.92
N LEU A 129 -0.92 -3.94 -8.41
CA LEU A 129 -0.11 -4.95 -9.09
C LEU A 129 0.53 -4.39 -10.37
N ILE A 130 -0.23 -3.66 -11.18
CA ILE A 130 0.28 -3.04 -12.42
C ILE A 130 1.34 -1.98 -12.10
N GLN A 131 1.12 -1.12 -11.09
CA GLN A 131 2.12 -0.17 -10.62
C GLN A 131 3.42 -0.87 -10.21
N LEU A 132 3.31 -1.97 -9.46
CA LEU A 132 4.48 -2.74 -9.03
C LEU A 132 5.24 -3.31 -10.22
N ILE A 133 4.55 -3.96 -11.16
CA ILE A 133 5.16 -4.53 -12.37
C ILE A 133 5.85 -3.43 -13.18
N PHE A 134 5.20 -2.29 -13.37
CA PHE A 134 5.75 -1.13 -14.07
C PHE A 134 7.06 -0.65 -13.44
N LEU A 135 7.08 -0.47 -12.13
CA LEU A 135 8.28 0.01 -11.42
C LEU A 135 9.40 -1.04 -11.39
N ILE A 136 9.07 -2.32 -11.23
CA ILE A 136 10.05 -3.41 -11.36
C ILE A 136 10.68 -3.39 -12.75
N PHE A 137 9.89 -3.23 -13.81
CA PHE A 137 10.39 -3.19 -15.18
C PHE A 137 11.41 -2.06 -15.38
N PHE A 138 11.11 -0.83 -14.93
CA PHE A 138 12.04 0.29 -15.03
C PHE A 138 13.26 0.14 -14.10
N ALA A 139 13.06 -0.38 -12.89
CA ALA A 139 14.12 -0.57 -11.91
C ALA A 139 15.07 -1.72 -12.29
N SER A 140 14.64 -2.71 -13.07
CA SER A 140 15.40 -3.90 -13.45
C SER A 140 16.73 -3.56 -14.16
N LYS A 141 16.80 -2.42 -14.85
CA LYS A 141 18.02 -1.91 -15.49
C LYS A 141 19.11 -1.50 -14.50
N TYR A 142 18.73 -1.17 -13.27
CA TYR A 142 19.62 -0.61 -12.25
C TYR A 142 19.81 -1.56 -11.07
N TYR A 143 18.78 -2.33 -10.76
CA TYR A 143 18.73 -3.20 -9.62
C TYR A 143 18.04 -4.54 -9.97
N GLN A 144 18.77 -5.62 -9.78
CA GLN A 144 18.24 -6.99 -9.90
C GLN A 144 18.08 -7.55 -8.49
N PRO A 145 16.86 -7.73 -8.01
CA PRO A 145 16.58 -8.18 -6.66
C PRO A 145 17.08 -9.59 -6.41
N SER A 146 17.61 -9.83 -5.22
CA SER A 146 17.96 -11.17 -4.72
C SER A 146 17.39 -11.32 -3.32
N LEU A 147 16.57 -12.35 -3.10
CA LEU A 147 16.07 -12.65 -1.76
C LEU A 147 17.19 -13.23 -0.91
N VAL A 148 17.42 -12.62 0.24
CA VAL A 148 18.53 -12.98 1.13
C VAL A 148 17.98 -13.41 2.49
N LEU A 149 17.78 -14.73 2.66
CA LEU A 149 17.38 -15.32 3.93
C LEU A 149 18.59 -15.47 4.85
N LYS A 150 18.86 -14.49 5.70
CA LYS A 150 19.94 -14.54 6.69
C LYS A 150 19.40 -14.58 8.11
N LYS A 151 20.02 -15.43 8.97
CA LYS A 151 19.70 -15.51 10.41
C LYS A 151 19.98 -14.21 11.20
N LYS A 152 20.89 -13.36 10.73
CA LYS A 152 21.23 -12.07 11.38
C LYS A 152 21.10 -10.91 10.39
N ILE A 153 20.25 -9.95 10.77
CA ILE A 153 20.11 -8.66 10.06
C ILE A 153 21.39 -7.85 10.29
N ARG A 154 21.94 -7.26 9.22
CA ARG A 154 23.16 -6.43 9.31
C ARG A 154 22.92 -5.18 10.15
N GLN A 155 23.95 -4.73 10.85
CA GLN A 155 23.88 -3.52 11.68
C GLN A 155 23.36 -2.29 10.92
N LYS A 156 23.69 -2.13 9.63
CA LYS A 156 23.19 -1.03 8.79
C LYS A 156 21.69 -1.07 8.58
N VAL A 157 21.12 -2.26 8.40
CA VAL A 157 19.67 -2.44 8.25
C VAL A 157 18.97 -2.22 9.59
N GLN A 158 19.55 -2.70 10.69
CA GLN A 158 19.04 -2.42 12.05
C GLN A 158 19.04 -0.91 12.36
N PHE A 159 20.11 -0.20 11.99
CA PHE A 159 20.19 1.25 12.14
C PHE A 159 19.13 1.97 11.28
N PHE A 160 18.92 1.53 10.05
CA PHE A 160 17.87 2.03 9.17
C PHE A 160 16.47 1.83 9.79
N LEU A 161 16.17 0.62 10.26
CA LEU A 161 14.89 0.33 10.92
C LEU A 161 14.68 1.18 12.18
N LYS A 162 15.73 1.37 13.00
CA LYS A 162 15.66 2.27 14.16
C LYS A 162 15.37 3.72 13.79
N LYS A 163 15.89 4.20 12.66
CA LYS A 163 15.61 5.56 12.16
C LYS A 163 14.20 5.69 11.55
N LEU A 164 13.59 4.61 11.09
CA LEU A 164 12.20 4.62 10.60
C LEU A 164 11.17 4.78 11.73
N LEU A 165 11.46 4.29 12.94
CA LEU A 165 10.51 4.33 14.06
C LEU A 165 9.98 5.75 14.36
N PRO A 166 10.82 6.79 14.51
CA PRO A 166 10.32 8.14 14.74
C PRO A 166 9.43 8.66 13.59
N SER A 167 9.77 8.32 12.34
CA SER A 167 8.99 8.72 11.16
C SER A 167 7.62 8.06 11.14
N ILE A 168 7.53 6.79 11.56
CA ILE A 168 6.26 6.06 11.70
C ILE A 168 5.38 6.73 12.75
N PHE A 169 5.92 7.08 13.90
CA PHE A 169 5.17 7.79 14.94
C PHE A 169 4.69 9.16 14.48
N SER A 170 5.54 9.95 13.84
CA SER A 170 5.16 11.27 13.31
C SER A 170 4.05 11.20 12.28
N SER A 171 4.11 10.25 11.35
CA SER A 171 3.05 10.06 10.35
C SER A 171 1.78 9.43 10.96
N GLY A 172 1.92 8.66 12.04
CA GLY A 172 0.83 7.93 12.69
C GLY A 172 -0.18 8.84 13.37
N VAL A 173 0.21 10.01 13.86
CA VAL A 173 -0.69 10.94 14.58
C VAL A 173 -1.87 11.36 13.68
N ILE A 174 -1.60 11.72 12.43
CA ILE A 174 -2.65 12.10 11.47
C ILE A 174 -3.57 10.92 11.19
N GLN A 175 -3.00 9.71 11.04
CA GLN A 175 -3.78 8.51 10.78
C GLN A 175 -4.68 8.12 11.96
N ILE A 176 -4.22 8.34 13.19
CA ILE A 176 -5.06 8.12 14.39
C ILE A 176 -6.26 9.07 14.38
N SER A 177 -6.07 10.34 14.02
CA SER A 177 -7.17 11.30 13.93
C SER A 177 -8.22 10.87 12.89
N ILE A 178 -7.77 10.43 11.70
CA ILE A 178 -8.66 9.92 10.64
C ILE A 178 -9.39 8.66 11.13
N LEU A 179 -8.70 7.76 11.82
CA LEU A 179 -9.28 6.54 12.37
C LEU A 179 -10.39 6.86 13.38
N VAL A 180 -10.12 7.75 14.35
CA VAL A 180 -11.12 8.17 15.35
C VAL A 180 -12.32 8.82 14.67
N GLY A 181 -12.08 9.70 13.69
CA GLY A 181 -13.16 10.31 12.89
C GLY A 181 -14.01 9.26 12.15
N THR A 182 -13.39 8.24 11.57
CA THR A 182 -14.09 7.15 10.87
C THR A 182 -14.90 6.29 11.84
N ILE A 183 -14.35 5.97 13.01
CA ILE A 183 -15.08 5.24 14.06
C ILE A 183 -16.36 5.99 14.44
N ILE A 184 -16.25 7.28 14.74
CA ILE A 184 -17.41 8.11 15.12
C ILE A 184 -18.42 8.20 13.97
N ALA A 185 -17.95 8.46 12.75
CA ALA A 185 -18.79 8.57 11.56
C ALA A 185 -19.49 7.25 11.21
N SER A 186 -18.96 6.09 11.60
CA SER A 186 -19.55 4.78 11.29
C SER A 186 -20.94 4.56 11.88
N PHE A 187 -21.24 5.24 12.98
CA PHE A 187 -22.56 5.18 13.65
C PHE A 187 -23.67 5.96 12.93
N GLN A 188 -23.30 6.78 11.95
CA GLN A 188 -24.29 7.57 11.18
C GLN A 188 -24.32 7.12 9.72
N SER A 189 -25.51 7.03 9.15
CA SER A 189 -25.66 6.64 7.75
C SER A 189 -25.03 7.68 6.82
N GLY A 190 -24.14 7.24 5.94
CA GLY A 190 -23.45 8.10 4.96
C GLY A 190 -22.32 8.96 5.51
N ALA A 191 -22.17 9.11 6.84
CA ALA A 191 -21.23 10.05 7.44
C ALA A 191 -19.76 9.72 7.11
N VAL A 192 -19.40 8.43 6.98
CA VAL A 192 -18.05 8.03 6.55
C VAL A 192 -17.73 8.58 5.16
N SER A 193 -18.68 8.53 4.23
CA SER A 193 -18.49 9.09 2.87
C SER A 193 -18.40 10.61 2.91
N TYR A 194 -19.22 11.28 3.70
CA TYR A 194 -19.15 12.75 3.86
C TYR A 194 -17.83 13.19 4.48
N LEU A 195 -17.34 12.46 5.49
CA LEU A 195 -16.03 12.73 6.08
C LEU A 195 -14.91 12.61 5.04
N TYR A 196 -14.94 11.55 4.23
CA TYR A 196 -13.96 11.35 3.15
C TYR A 196 -13.99 12.48 2.12
N TYR A 197 -15.18 12.90 1.67
CA TYR A 197 -15.28 14.02 0.71
C TYR A 197 -14.84 15.34 1.32
N ALA A 198 -15.17 15.61 2.58
CA ALA A 198 -14.73 16.82 3.27
C ALA A 198 -13.19 16.87 3.38
N ASP A 199 -12.56 15.74 3.72
CA ASP A 199 -11.09 15.63 3.77
C ASP A 199 -10.46 15.89 2.40
N ARG A 200 -11.06 15.40 1.32
CA ARG A 200 -10.58 15.66 -0.05
C ARG A 200 -10.67 17.12 -0.45
N VAL A 201 -11.77 17.80 -0.10
CA VAL A 201 -11.91 19.23 -0.36
C VAL A 201 -10.91 20.06 0.45
N TYR A 202 -10.64 19.64 1.68
CA TYR A 202 -9.65 20.31 2.54
C TYR A 202 -8.20 20.17 2.02
N GLN A 203 -7.88 19.11 1.25
CA GLN A 203 -6.55 18.87 0.69
C GLN A 203 -6.24 19.65 -0.60
N ILE A 204 -7.21 20.37 -1.18
CA ILE A 204 -7.05 21.20 -2.37
C ILE A 204 -6.50 22.58 -1.97
#